data_96eeef1e63dd821a1933a4c09020bf08
#
_entry.id   96eeef1e63dd821a1933a4c09020bf08
#
_cell.length_a   1.000
_cell.length_b   1.000
_cell.length_c   1.000
_cell.angle_alpha   90.00
_cell.angle_beta   90.00
_cell.angle_gamma   90.00
#
_symmetry.space_group_name_H-M   'P 1'
#
loop_
_entity.id
_entity.type
_entity.pdbx_description
1 polymer ?
#
loop_
_entity_poly.entity_id
_entity_poly.type
_entity_poly.pdbx_seq_one_letter_code
_entity_poly.pdbx_strand_id
1 'polypeptide(L)'
;MSPIIDIYCHIYPDRYFQEMIRIAPNLENIGKRLRSVTKLFDLDARFKEMDEFGDYRQIISLPNPAIEDIARPDVGLNLARIANDAMAELCRKYPERFPAFAAALCMTDVDGSVAEARRAVNDLGARGVLLYTNVAGRPLDDPEFEPIFAALAELDLPIWLHPVGTAAMPDYPAEKKSRFEMWWCFHWP
;
A
#
# COMPACT_ATOMS: atom_id res chain seq x y z
N MET A 1 8.56 -12.27 27.19
CA MET A 1 9.38 -11.52 26.19
C MET A 1 8.48 -10.47 25.59
N SER A 2 9.02 -9.31 25.21
CA SER A 2 8.24 -8.29 24.51
C SER A 2 7.93 -8.80 23.09
N PRO A 3 6.77 -8.45 22.49
CA PRO A 3 6.44 -8.83 21.12
C PRO A 3 7.46 -8.23 20.12
N ILE A 4 7.71 -8.97 19.05
CA ILE A 4 8.40 -8.45 17.87
C ILE A 4 7.33 -7.86 16.95
N ILE A 5 7.44 -6.58 16.64
CA ILE A 5 6.48 -5.91 15.75
C ILE A 5 7.18 -5.52 14.45
N ASP A 6 6.81 -6.18 13.37
CA ASP A 6 7.22 -5.80 12.02
C ASP A 6 6.27 -4.71 11.50
N ILE A 7 6.81 -3.51 11.32
CA ILE A 7 6.03 -2.34 10.94
C ILE A 7 5.89 -2.15 9.42
N TYR A 8 6.50 -3.01 8.60
CA TYR A 8 6.54 -2.82 7.15
C TYR A 8 6.17 -4.10 6.39
N CYS A 9 4.96 -4.60 6.63
CA CYS A 9 4.44 -5.81 6.04
C CYS A 9 3.33 -5.54 5.04
N HIS A 10 3.34 -6.29 3.94
CA HIS A 10 2.34 -6.15 2.88
C HIS A 10 1.36 -7.32 2.86
N ILE A 11 0.13 -7.02 2.48
CA ILE A 11 -0.93 -8.00 2.26
C ILE A 11 -1.86 -7.53 1.14
N TYR A 12 -2.38 -8.46 0.36
CA TYR A 12 -3.53 -8.24 -0.51
C TYR A 12 -4.77 -8.84 0.14
N PRO A 13 -5.63 -8.04 0.77
CA PRO A 13 -6.94 -8.53 1.18
C PRO A 13 -7.71 -9.03 -0.05
N ASP A 14 -8.37 -10.19 0.07
CA ASP A 14 -8.99 -10.86 -1.08
C ASP A 14 -9.96 -9.95 -1.86
N ARG A 15 -10.86 -9.24 -1.17
CA ARG A 15 -11.79 -8.30 -1.80
C ARG A 15 -11.10 -7.20 -2.61
N TYR A 16 -10.01 -6.66 -2.08
CA TYR A 16 -9.22 -5.66 -2.79
C TYR A 16 -8.55 -6.28 -4.02
N PHE A 17 -7.93 -7.44 -3.87
CA PHE A 17 -7.20 -8.09 -4.96
C PHE A 17 -8.11 -8.46 -6.13
N GLN A 18 -9.31 -8.99 -5.86
CA GLN A 18 -10.29 -9.31 -6.90
C GLN A 18 -10.72 -8.06 -7.67
N GLU A 19 -11.00 -6.98 -6.98
CA GLU A 19 -11.39 -5.72 -7.61
C GLU A 19 -10.23 -5.09 -8.39
N MET A 20 -9.02 -5.11 -7.85
CA MET A 20 -7.82 -4.64 -8.52
C MET A 20 -7.59 -5.37 -9.85
N ILE A 21 -7.69 -6.70 -9.86
CA ILE A 21 -7.54 -7.48 -11.11
C ILE A 21 -8.65 -7.20 -12.10
N ARG A 22 -9.87 -6.98 -11.62
CA ARG A 22 -11.00 -6.63 -12.50
C ARG A 22 -10.78 -5.30 -13.22
N ILE A 23 -10.18 -4.33 -12.53
CA ILE A 23 -9.91 -2.99 -13.08
C ILE A 23 -8.65 -3.00 -13.95
N ALA A 24 -7.60 -3.66 -13.50
CA ALA A 24 -6.29 -3.74 -14.16
C ALA A 24 -5.89 -5.20 -14.45
N PRO A 25 -6.52 -5.88 -15.41
CA PRO A 25 -6.28 -7.30 -15.68
C PRO A 25 -4.87 -7.58 -16.23
N ASN A 26 -4.23 -6.57 -16.81
CA ASN A 26 -2.91 -6.67 -17.46
C ASN A 26 -1.82 -6.01 -16.61
N LEU A 27 -1.72 -6.41 -15.35
CA LEU A 27 -0.59 -6.04 -14.48
C LEU A 27 0.68 -6.78 -14.93
N GLU A 28 1.18 -6.45 -16.11
CA GLU A 28 2.37 -7.04 -16.77
C GLU A 28 3.32 -7.82 -15.83
N ASN A 29 4.53 -7.38 -15.66
CA ASN A 29 5.57 -8.08 -14.90
C ASN A 29 5.30 -8.15 -13.39
N ILE A 30 4.77 -7.08 -12.81
CA ILE A 30 4.38 -7.05 -11.38
C ILE A 30 3.34 -8.12 -11.09
N GLY A 31 2.32 -8.25 -11.93
CA GLY A 31 1.24 -9.20 -11.71
C GLY A 31 1.69 -10.65 -11.63
N LYS A 32 2.68 -11.06 -12.42
CA LYS A 32 3.25 -12.42 -12.34
C LYS A 32 3.95 -12.65 -11.01
N ARG A 33 4.78 -11.68 -10.57
CA ARG A 33 5.56 -11.81 -9.34
C ARG A 33 4.67 -11.75 -8.11
N LEU A 34 3.71 -10.86 -8.07
CA LEU A 34 2.76 -10.78 -6.96
C LEU A 34 2.07 -12.12 -6.71
N ARG A 35 1.60 -12.79 -7.77
CA ARG A 35 0.96 -14.10 -7.67
C ARG A 35 1.89 -15.22 -7.19
N SER A 36 3.20 -15.04 -7.30
CA SER A 36 4.19 -16.03 -6.82
C SER A 36 4.50 -15.91 -5.33
N VAL A 37 4.12 -14.81 -4.68
CA VAL A 37 4.33 -14.60 -3.24
C VAL A 37 3.09 -15.01 -2.47
N THR A 38 2.99 -16.30 -2.17
CA THR A 38 1.82 -16.92 -1.52
C THR A 38 1.34 -16.17 -0.27
N LYS A 39 2.26 -15.70 0.56
CA LYS A 39 1.95 -15.03 1.84
C LYS A 39 1.28 -13.66 1.70
N LEU A 40 1.24 -13.07 0.52
CA LEU A 40 0.44 -11.87 0.28
C LEU A 40 -1.06 -12.14 0.30
N PHE A 41 -1.47 -13.40 0.09
CA PHE A 41 -2.87 -13.80 -0.09
C PHE A 41 -3.32 -14.86 0.90
N ASP A 42 -2.44 -15.80 1.26
CA ASP A 42 -2.72 -16.97 2.08
C ASP A 42 -2.35 -16.68 3.53
N LEU A 43 -3.37 -16.49 4.35
CA LEU A 43 -3.21 -16.21 5.78
C LEU A 43 -2.70 -17.41 6.55
N ASP A 44 -3.06 -18.64 6.16
CA ASP A 44 -2.62 -19.85 6.87
C ASP A 44 -1.12 -20.06 6.65
N ALA A 45 -0.64 -19.89 5.42
CA ALA A 45 0.78 -19.94 5.10
C ALA A 45 1.55 -18.81 5.82
N ARG A 46 0.95 -17.60 5.91
CA ARG A 46 1.52 -16.46 6.61
C ARG A 46 1.64 -16.70 8.11
N PHE A 47 0.57 -17.16 8.75
CA PHE A 47 0.54 -17.41 10.19
C PHE A 47 1.48 -18.52 10.60
N LYS A 48 1.56 -19.59 9.80
CA LYS A 48 2.53 -20.67 10.01
C LYS A 48 3.97 -20.16 10.06
N GLU A 49 4.33 -19.23 9.18
CA GLU A 49 5.68 -18.62 9.22
C GLU A 49 5.84 -17.68 10.41
N MET A 50 4.83 -16.88 10.72
CA MET A 50 4.88 -15.99 11.89
C MET A 50 5.10 -16.76 13.19
N ASP A 51 4.53 -17.97 13.31
CA ASP A 51 4.66 -18.85 14.49
C ASP A 51 6.11 -19.30 14.74
N GLU A 52 6.96 -19.29 13.72
CA GLU A 52 8.37 -19.65 13.85
C GLU A 52 9.17 -18.57 14.63
N PHE A 53 8.65 -17.35 14.74
CA PHE A 53 9.29 -16.21 15.40
C PHE A 53 8.72 -15.89 16.80
N GLY A 54 7.81 -16.72 17.34
CA GLY A 54 7.18 -16.53 18.64
C GLY A 54 6.10 -15.44 18.63
N ASP A 55 6.10 -14.50 19.60
CA ASP A 55 5.16 -13.37 19.63
C ASP A 55 5.53 -12.33 18.58
N TYR A 56 5.31 -12.68 17.32
CA TYR A 56 5.60 -11.86 16.16
C TYR A 56 4.30 -11.30 15.57
N ARG A 57 4.26 -9.98 15.41
CA ARG A 57 3.09 -9.23 14.96
C ARG A 57 3.44 -8.35 13.77
N GLN A 58 2.47 -8.02 12.95
CA GLN A 58 2.69 -7.26 11.72
C GLN A 58 1.74 -6.07 11.62
N ILE A 59 2.28 -4.88 11.31
CA ILE A 59 1.48 -3.76 10.82
C ILE A 59 1.32 -3.94 9.32
N ILE A 60 0.11 -4.20 8.88
CA ILE A 60 -0.17 -4.54 7.47
C ILE A 60 -0.45 -3.30 6.63
N SER A 61 -0.08 -3.38 5.37
CA SER A 61 -0.32 -2.34 4.35
C SER A 61 -0.45 -2.96 2.97
N LEU A 62 -0.87 -2.18 1.97
CA LEU A 62 -0.88 -2.67 0.59
C LEU A 62 0.54 -2.70 0.00
N PRO A 63 0.86 -3.69 -0.85
CA PRO A 63 2.06 -3.66 -1.69
C PRO A 63 1.81 -2.89 -2.99
N ASN A 64 2.87 -2.74 -3.82
CA ASN A 64 2.74 -2.30 -5.22
C ASN A 64 1.74 -3.17 -6.01
N PRO A 65 1.04 -2.63 -7.03
CA PRO A 65 1.17 -1.26 -7.57
C PRO A 65 0.46 -0.21 -6.73
N ALA A 66 0.88 1.05 -6.86
CA ALA A 66 0.12 2.17 -6.34
C ALA A 66 -1.27 2.23 -6.98
N ILE A 67 -2.27 2.66 -6.23
CA ILE A 67 -3.65 2.71 -6.72
C ILE A 67 -3.79 3.66 -7.91
N GLU A 68 -3.10 4.79 -7.86
CA GLU A 68 -3.08 5.80 -8.92
C GLU A 68 -2.40 5.35 -10.22
N ASP A 69 -1.59 4.29 -10.16
CA ASP A 69 -0.97 3.72 -11.36
C ASP A 69 -1.91 2.79 -12.13
N ILE A 70 -2.99 2.34 -11.49
CA ILE A 70 -3.89 1.33 -12.04
C ILE A 70 -5.33 1.80 -12.21
N ALA A 71 -5.70 2.92 -11.62
CA ALA A 71 -7.06 3.40 -11.60
C ALA A 71 -7.16 4.91 -11.77
N ARG A 72 -8.24 5.37 -12.41
CA ARG A 72 -8.60 6.79 -12.41
C ARG A 72 -9.03 7.23 -11.00
N PRO A 73 -9.00 8.53 -10.67
CA PRO A 73 -9.23 9.04 -9.33
C PRO A 73 -10.50 8.50 -8.64
N ASP A 74 -11.65 8.57 -9.34
CA ASP A 74 -12.94 8.10 -8.83
C ASP A 74 -12.96 6.61 -8.50
N VAL A 75 -12.35 5.81 -9.36
CA VAL A 75 -12.22 4.35 -9.18
C VAL A 75 -11.16 4.04 -8.12
N GLY A 76 -10.06 4.78 -8.12
CA GLY A 76 -8.95 4.62 -7.17
C GLY A 76 -9.38 4.90 -5.73
N LEU A 77 -10.18 5.94 -5.50
CA LEU A 77 -10.73 6.20 -4.17
C LEU A 77 -11.59 5.04 -3.65
N ASN A 78 -12.40 4.44 -4.53
CA ASN A 78 -13.19 3.27 -4.14
C ASN A 78 -12.29 2.06 -3.82
N LEU A 79 -11.21 1.85 -4.60
CA LEU A 79 -10.22 0.81 -4.29
C LEU A 79 -9.55 1.02 -2.94
N ALA A 80 -9.17 2.26 -2.61
CA ALA A 80 -8.58 2.60 -1.32
C ALA A 80 -9.54 2.25 -0.16
N ARG A 81 -10.82 2.60 -0.30
CA ARG A 81 -11.86 2.26 0.69
C ARG A 81 -12.02 0.75 0.87
N ILE A 82 -12.09 0.00 -0.22
CA ILE A 82 -12.18 -1.47 -0.17
C ILE A 82 -10.97 -2.06 0.54
N ALA A 83 -9.77 -1.56 0.26
CA ALA A 83 -8.54 -2.01 0.91
C ALA A 83 -8.55 -1.74 2.41
N ASN A 84 -8.88 -0.50 2.80
CA ASN A 84 -8.88 -0.07 4.20
C ASN A 84 -9.94 -0.81 5.02
N ASP A 85 -11.14 -0.99 4.49
CA ASP A 85 -12.19 -1.77 5.13
C ASP A 85 -11.75 -3.22 5.36
N ALA A 86 -11.13 -3.83 4.35
CA ALA A 86 -10.67 -5.21 4.44
C ALA A 86 -9.47 -5.38 5.38
N MET A 87 -8.52 -4.45 5.41
CA MET A 87 -7.40 -4.47 6.37
C MET A 87 -7.91 -4.25 7.81
N ALA A 88 -8.85 -3.34 8.03
CA ALA A 88 -9.48 -3.14 9.32
C ALA A 88 -10.23 -4.39 9.80
N GLU A 89 -10.90 -5.11 8.89
CA GLU A 89 -11.54 -6.39 9.20
C GLU A 89 -10.52 -7.45 9.63
N LEU A 90 -9.38 -7.55 8.93
CA LEU A 90 -8.30 -8.46 9.31
C LEU A 90 -7.72 -8.12 10.70
N CYS A 91 -7.51 -6.85 11.00
CA CYS A 91 -7.05 -6.43 12.32
C CYS A 91 -8.05 -6.78 13.43
N ARG A 92 -9.35 -6.59 13.18
CA ARG A 92 -10.40 -6.98 14.15
C ARG A 92 -10.49 -8.48 14.34
N LYS A 93 -10.28 -9.26 13.28
CA LYS A 93 -10.37 -10.73 13.30
C LYS A 93 -9.13 -11.39 13.93
N TYR A 94 -7.97 -10.78 13.74
CA TYR A 94 -6.68 -11.33 14.17
C TYR A 94 -5.82 -10.30 14.91
N PRO A 95 -6.31 -9.71 16.02
CA PRO A 95 -5.63 -8.59 16.71
C PRO A 95 -4.24 -8.96 17.24
N GLU A 96 -4.02 -10.24 17.58
CA GLU A 96 -2.72 -10.74 18.05
C GLU A 96 -1.70 -10.91 16.91
N ARG A 97 -2.17 -10.96 15.65
CA ARG A 97 -1.33 -11.06 14.46
C ARG A 97 -1.15 -9.70 13.78
N PHE A 98 -2.23 -8.95 13.67
CA PHE A 98 -2.32 -7.66 12.99
C PHE A 98 -2.86 -6.59 13.96
N PRO A 99 -2.00 -6.03 14.84
CA PRO A 99 -2.46 -5.04 15.82
C PRO A 99 -2.89 -3.71 15.18
N ALA A 100 -2.45 -3.42 13.96
CA ALA A 100 -2.81 -2.21 13.23
C ALA A 100 -2.56 -2.37 11.72
N PHE A 101 -2.98 -1.36 10.96
CA PHE A 101 -2.67 -1.22 9.54
C PHE A 101 -2.31 0.22 9.19
N ALA A 102 -1.53 0.37 8.11
CA ALA A 102 -1.32 1.64 7.43
C ALA A 102 -2.31 1.74 6.27
N ALA A 103 -3.11 2.81 6.26
CA ALA A 103 -4.17 2.99 5.27
C ALA A 103 -3.62 3.27 3.88
N ALA A 104 -4.34 2.84 2.86
CA ALA A 104 -4.12 3.18 1.47
C ALA A 104 -4.92 4.43 1.11
N LEU A 105 -4.36 5.28 0.27
CA LEU A 105 -5.01 6.46 -0.30
C LEU A 105 -4.95 6.40 -1.83
N CYS A 106 -5.72 7.24 -2.48
CA CYS A 106 -5.63 7.51 -3.92
C CYS A 106 -5.19 8.97 -4.11
N MET A 107 -3.90 9.21 -4.14
CA MET A 107 -3.30 10.55 -4.12
C MET A 107 -3.79 11.47 -5.27
N THR A 108 -4.26 10.89 -6.38
CA THR A 108 -4.83 11.65 -7.50
C THR A 108 -6.28 12.13 -7.27
N ASP A 109 -6.92 11.70 -6.18
CA ASP A 109 -8.19 12.27 -5.67
C ASP A 109 -7.89 12.92 -4.30
N VAL A 110 -7.43 14.16 -4.31
CA VAL A 110 -6.94 14.85 -3.11
C VAL A 110 -8.02 14.97 -2.05
N ASP A 111 -9.20 15.49 -2.40
CA ASP A 111 -10.31 15.67 -1.45
C ASP A 111 -10.81 14.31 -0.92
N GLY A 112 -10.94 13.34 -1.82
CA GLY A 112 -11.28 11.97 -1.46
C GLY A 112 -10.26 11.32 -0.53
N SER A 113 -8.97 11.55 -0.76
CA SER A 113 -7.89 11.02 0.07
C SER A 113 -7.86 11.66 1.45
N VAL A 114 -8.09 12.97 1.57
CA VAL A 114 -8.24 13.66 2.87
C VAL A 114 -9.39 13.06 3.66
N ALA A 115 -10.55 12.90 3.02
CA ALA A 115 -11.73 12.31 3.68
C ALA A 115 -11.47 10.85 4.09
N GLU A 116 -10.83 10.07 3.22
CA GLU A 116 -10.52 8.67 3.48
C GLU A 116 -9.46 8.49 4.57
N ALA A 117 -8.42 9.33 4.61
CA ALA A 117 -7.45 9.31 5.70
C ALA A 117 -8.12 9.52 7.06
N ARG A 118 -9.00 10.52 7.18
CA ARG A 118 -9.78 10.79 8.38
C ARG A 118 -10.68 9.61 8.75
N ARG A 119 -11.39 9.03 7.78
CA ARG A 119 -12.24 7.85 7.99
C ARG A 119 -11.42 6.64 8.44
N ALA A 120 -10.32 6.34 7.77
CA ALA A 120 -9.50 5.19 8.09
C ALA A 120 -8.95 5.25 9.53
N VAL A 121 -8.60 6.44 9.99
CA VAL A 121 -8.10 6.65 11.35
C VAL A 121 -9.21 6.61 12.38
N ASN A 122 -10.24 7.42 12.19
CA ASN A 122 -11.27 7.64 13.22
C ASN A 122 -12.25 6.47 13.33
N ASP A 123 -12.60 5.86 12.19
CA ASP A 123 -13.66 4.83 12.13
C ASP A 123 -13.09 3.42 12.02
N LEU A 124 -11.93 3.25 11.36
CA LEU A 124 -11.35 1.93 11.08
C LEU A 124 -10.13 1.60 11.96
N GLY A 125 -9.54 2.58 12.63
CA GLY A 125 -8.41 2.37 13.53
C GLY A 125 -7.04 2.25 12.85
N ALA A 126 -6.87 2.80 11.65
CA ALA A 126 -5.56 2.93 11.02
C ALA A 126 -4.60 3.71 11.91
N ARG A 127 -3.32 3.35 11.89
CA ARG A 127 -2.26 3.97 12.70
C ARG A 127 -1.24 4.73 11.87
N GLY A 128 -1.54 4.95 10.62
CA GLY A 128 -0.76 5.71 9.66
C GLY A 128 -1.27 5.49 8.27
N VAL A 129 -0.56 6.00 7.28
CA VAL A 129 -0.84 5.79 5.87
C VAL A 129 0.42 5.29 5.16
N LEU A 130 0.24 4.53 4.08
CA LEU A 130 1.31 4.20 3.18
C LEU A 130 1.17 5.02 1.91
N LEU A 131 2.21 5.77 1.56
CA LEU A 131 2.34 6.51 0.33
C LEU A 131 3.51 5.96 -0.49
N TYR A 132 3.47 6.19 -1.80
CA TYR A 132 4.59 5.86 -2.68
C TYR A 132 5.48 7.07 -2.93
N THR A 133 6.72 6.88 -3.34
CA THR A 133 7.70 7.98 -3.51
C THR A 133 7.39 8.93 -4.67
N ASN A 134 6.42 8.59 -5.51
CA ASN A 134 5.84 9.51 -6.49
C ASN A 134 4.36 9.15 -6.73
N VAL A 135 3.60 10.08 -7.27
CA VAL A 135 2.18 9.94 -7.60
C VAL A 135 2.04 9.99 -9.12
N ALA A 136 1.93 8.83 -9.76
CA ALA A 136 1.87 8.72 -11.22
C ALA A 136 3.02 9.50 -11.92
N GLY A 137 4.23 9.40 -11.37
CA GLY A 137 5.41 10.09 -11.87
C GLY A 137 5.59 11.55 -11.41
N ARG A 138 4.68 12.08 -10.59
CA ARG A 138 4.79 13.43 -10.00
C ARG A 138 5.44 13.35 -8.61
N PRO A 139 6.26 14.34 -8.22
CA PRO A 139 6.91 14.35 -6.92
C PRO A 139 5.90 14.57 -5.79
N LEU A 140 6.21 14.06 -4.59
CA LEU A 140 5.32 14.18 -3.43
C LEU A 140 5.16 15.62 -2.92
N ASP A 141 6.14 16.50 -3.18
CA ASP A 141 6.11 17.90 -2.82
C ASP A 141 5.36 18.79 -3.83
N ASP A 142 4.68 18.18 -4.81
CA ASP A 142 3.79 18.93 -5.67
C ASP A 142 2.70 19.64 -4.83
N PRO A 143 2.51 20.96 -4.99
CA PRO A 143 1.55 21.72 -4.19
C PRO A 143 0.12 21.19 -4.19
N GLU A 144 -0.27 20.43 -5.20
CA GLU A 144 -1.59 19.79 -5.26
C GLU A 144 -1.80 18.80 -4.12
N PHE A 145 -0.74 18.15 -3.62
CA PHE A 145 -0.84 17.14 -2.55
C PHE A 145 -0.77 17.73 -1.14
N GLU A 146 -0.47 19.00 -0.99
CA GLU A 146 -0.38 19.69 0.31
C GLU A 146 -1.58 19.45 1.23
N PRO A 147 -2.85 19.45 0.76
CA PRO A 147 -3.99 19.19 1.63
C PRO A 147 -3.97 17.81 2.28
N ILE A 148 -3.41 16.80 1.60
CA ILE A 148 -3.29 15.44 2.16
C ILE A 148 -2.27 15.45 3.29
N PHE A 149 -1.09 16.05 3.08
CA PHE A 149 -0.05 16.13 4.10
C PHE A 149 -0.50 16.96 5.31
N ALA A 150 -1.22 18.06 5.08
CA ALA A 150 -1.81 18.87 6.15
C ALA A 150 -2.80 18.05 6.99
N ALA A 151 -3.68 17.27 6.36
CA ALA A 151 -4.61 16.39 7.06
C ALA A 151 -3.89 15.29 7.87
N LEU A 152 -2.82 14.72 7.32
CA LEU A 152 -2.02 13.70 8.04
C LEU A 152 -1.27 14.32 9.23
N ALA A 153 -0.77 15.54 9.10
CA ALA A 153 -0.14 16.27 10.21
C ALA A 153 -1.14 16.60 11.31
N GLU A 154 -2.36 17.03 10.97
CA GLU A 154 -3.44 17.25 11.95
C GLU A 154 -3.83 15.95 12.71
N LEU A 155 -3.77 14.81 12.03
CA LEU A 155 -4.06 13.51 12.63
C LEU A 155 -2.89 12.95 13.45
N ASP A 156 -1.73 13.61 13.45
CA ASP A 156 -0.49 13.21 14.12
C ASP A 156 -0.09 11.76 13.78
N LEU A 157 -0.07 11.44 12.47
CA LEU A 157 0.15 10.09 11.97
C LEU A 157 1.48 9.94 11.26
N PRO A 158 2.15 8.78 11.44
CA PRO A 158 3.30 8.42 10.63
C PRO A 158 2.89 8.10 9.19
N ILE A 159 3.81 8.38 8.27
CA ILE A 159 3.72 8.01 6.87
C ILE A 159 4.72 6.89 6.60
N TRP A 160 4.25 5.76 6.08
CA TRP A 160 5.09 4.72 5.50
C TRP A 160 5.38 5.09 4.05
N LEU A 161 6.63 5.33 3.73
CA LEU A 161 7.02 5.72 2.38
C LEU A 161 7.56 4.50 1.63
N HIS A 162 6.86 4.08 0.59
CA HIS A 162 7.23 2.92 -0.23
C HIS A 162 7.94 3.38 -1.51
N PRO A 163 9.19 2.93 -1.77
CA PRO A 163 9.87 3.27 -3.01
C PRO A 163 9.13 2.69 -4.21
N VAL A 164 8.91 3.53 -5.22
CA VAL A 164 8.35 3.13 -6.50
C VAL A 164 8.96 3.96 -7.63
N GLY A 165 9.36 3.29 -8.71
CA GLY A 165 9.73 3.92 -9.96
C GLY A 165 8.68 3.63 -11.03
N THR A 166 8.76 4.31 -12.15
CA THR A 166 7.97 3.99 -13.33
C THR A 166 8.80 3.12 -14.29
N ALA A 167 8.15 2.32 -15.11
CA ALA A 167 8.83 1.55 -16.17
C ALA A 167 9.61 2.43 -17.18
N ALA A 168 9.33 3.73 -17.18
CA ALA A 168 10.04 4.71 -18.01
C ALA A 168 11.33 5.24 -17.35
N MET A 169 11.56 4.97 -16.04
CA MET A 169 12.81 5.34 -15.39
C MET A 169 13.94 4.42 -15.85
N PRO A 170 15.02 4.96 -16.45
CA PRO A 170 16.15 4.16 -16.85
C PRO A 170 17.07 3.84 -15.66
N ASP A 171 17.70 2.66 -15.68
CA ASP A 171 18.74 2.29 -14.72
C ASP A 171 20.01 3.11 -14.90
N TYR A 172 20.24 3.55 -16.13
CA TYR A 172 21.40 4.36 -16.53
C TYR A 172 20.97 5.51 -17.46
N PRO A 173 21.67 6.67 -17.44
CA PRO A 173 21.30 7.83 -18.26
C PRO A 173 21.23 7.57 -19.78
N ALA A 174 21.91 6.55 -20.27
CA ALA A 174 21.91 6.17 -21.70
C ALA A 174 20.72 5.28 -22.12
N GLU A 175 19.90 4.84 -21.16
CA GLU A 175 18.77 3.96 -21.40
C GLU A 175 17.45 4.74 -21.44
N LYS A 176 16.49 4.25 -22.23
CA LYS A 176 15.14 4.84 -22.29
C LYS A 176 14.19 4.27 -21.27
N LYS A 177 14.49 3.07 -20.75
CA LYS A 177 13.72 2.38 -19.72
C LYS A 177 14.58 1.33 -19.03
N SER A 178 14.20 0.91 -17.81
CA SER A 178 14.86 -0.19 -17.13
C SER A 178 14.78 -1.50 -17.91
N ARG A 179 15.88 -2.25 -17.91
CA ARG A 179 15.97 -3.60 -18.47
C ARG A 179 15.61 -4.68 -17.45
N PHE A 180 15.57 -4.32 -16.18
CA PHE A 180 15.36 -5.26 -15.07
C PHE A 180 13.94 -5.16 -14.55
N GLU A 181 13.24 -6.29 -14.55
CA GLU A 181 11.81 -6.39 -14.26
C GLU A 181 11.36 -5.81 -12.92
N MET A 182 12.24 -5.85 -11.91
CA MET A 182 11.91 -5.38 -10.57
C MET A 182 12.72 -4.16 -10.13
N TRP A 183 13.71 -3.77 -10.86
CA TRP A 183 14.62 -2.71 -10.44
C TRP A 183 13.93 -1.37 -10.32
N TRP A 184 13.12 -1.00 -11.27
CA TRP A 184 12.35 0.24 -11.28
C TRP A 184 11.31 0.33 -10.14
N CYS A 185 10.88 -0.80 -9.57
CA CYS A 185 9.94 -0.81 -8.46
C CYS A 185 10.52 -0.26 -7.14
N PHE A 186 11.85 -0.21 -7.02
CA PHE A 186 12.54 0.13 -5.79
C PHE A 186 13.41 1.38 -5.91
N HIS A 187 13.30 2.11 -6.99
CA HIS A 187 14.00 3.39 -7.12
C HIS A 187 13.43 4.43 -6.16
N TRP A 188 14.35 5.15 -5.52
CA TRP A 188 14.04 6.43 -4.89
C TRP A 188 14.24 7.51 -5.96
N PRO A 189 13.20 8.28 -6.33
CA PRO A 189 13.35 9.40 -7.26
C PRO A 189 14.17 10.53 -6.66
#